data_f94ff8c658e9fcabfdd508a322dabc51
#
_entry.id   f94ff8c658e9fcabfdd508a322dabc51
#
_cell.length_a   1.000
_cell.length_b   1.000
_cell.length_c   1.000
_cell.angle_alpha   90.00
_cell.angle_beta   90.00
_cell.angle_gamma   90.00
#
_symmetry.space_group_name_H-M   'P 1'
#
loop_
_entity.id
_entity.type
_entity.pdbx_description
1 polymer ?
#
loop_
_entity_poly.entity_id
_entity_poly.type
_entity_poly.pdbx_seq_one_letter_code
_entity_poly.pdbx_strand_id
1 'polypeptide(L)'
;MQTTGVEKICGQVIWYNTHILPKVSLEFFDLDWHYSCGGVHGSAPGRGRAHFLFAQGYELVLRPFRRGGLIGKINPDLYIRTGATFSRPFREYCLLEWMYKNKLPVPRPVAARYSPYGLCYRADLVTQCIPHARPLADILLEMALPLGTWSSIGAVIHQMHALDVHHSDLNCRNILLDSDLKVWLIDFDKCRRRKSGGWKVQNLTRLKRSLDKENMKHRGLFWQNEAWSALLSGYETGTF
;
A
#
# COMPACT_ATOMS: atom_id res chain seq x y z
N MET A 1 2.11 -17.96 17.72
CA MET A 1 1.46 -16.93 18.56
C MET A 1 0.65 -16.01 17.63
N GLN A 2 -0.56 -15.66 18.07
CA GLN A 2 -1.44 -14.73 17.34
C GLN A 2 -0.84 -13.32 17.48
N THR A 3 -0.42 -12.71 16.37
CA THR A 3 0.28 -11.40 16.36
C THR A 3 -0.71 -10.22 16.27
N THR A 4 -1.99 -10.51 16.08
CA THR A 4 -3.04 -9.50 15.92
C THR A 4 -3.88 -9.40 17.17
N GLY A 5 -3.82 -8.25 17.85
CA GLY A 5 -4.74 -7.84 18.89
C GLY A 5 -6.01 -7.22 18.31
N VAL A 6 -7.09 -7.26 19.07
CA VAL A 6 -8.36 -6.61 18.71
C VAL A 6 -8.88 -5.86 19.93
N GLU A 7 -9.11 -4.55 19.75
CA GLU A 7 -9.73 -3.69 20.77
C GLU A 7 -11.05 -3.11 20.28
N LYS A 8 -11.98 -2.94 21.21
CA LYS A 8 -13.25 -2.25 20.96
C LYS A 8 -13.35 -1.06 21.93
N ILE A 9 -13.23 0.14 21.38
CA ILE A 9 -13.22 1.39 22.15
C ILE A 9 -14.28 2.31 21.59
N CYS A 10 -15.23 2.77 22.39
CA CYS A 10 -16.31 3.69 21.99
C CYS A 10 -17.05 3.25 20.71
N GLY A 11 -17.34 1.95 20.55
CA GLY A 11 -18.02 1.40 19.38
C GLY A 11 -17.15 1.21 18.14
N GLN A 12 -15.91 1.66 18.16
CA GLN A 12 -14.93 1.44 17.10
C GLN A 12 -14.24 0.09 17.29
N VAL A 13 -13.77 -0.51 16.19
CA VAL A 13 -12.99 -1.76 16.23
C VAL A 13 -11.61 -1.47 15.66
N ILE A 14 -10.59 -1.84 16.43
CA ILE A 14 -9.17 -1.67 16.07
C ILE A 14 -8.50 -3.03 16.05
N TRP A 15 -7.86 -3.36 14.94
CA TRP A 15 -6.95 -4.51 14.81
C TRP A 15 -5.54 -3.96 14.81
N TYR A 16 -4.63 -4.57 15.55
CA TYR A 16 -3.27 -4.07 15.68
C TYR A 16 -2.25 -5.17 15.91
N ASN A 17 -1.02 -4.90 15.53
CA ASN A 17 0.11 -5.80 15.71
C ASN A 17 0.67 -5.66 17.13
N THR A 18 0.47 -6.69 17.96
CA THR A 18 0.87 -6.67 19.38
C THR A 18 2.38 -6.66 19.62
N HIS A 19 3.19 -6.98 18.62
CA HIS A 19 4.65 -6.86 18.72
C HIS A 19 5.16 -5.44 18.47
N ILE A 20 4.37 -4.60 17.80
CA ILE A 20 4.72 -3.20 17.52
C ILE A 20 4.03 -2.28 18.52
N LEU A 21 2.75 -2.55 18.78
CA LEU A 21 1.92 -1.78 19.70
C LEU A 21 1.49 -2.70 20.83
N PRO A 22 2.08 -2.58 22.02
CA PRO A 22 1.62 -3.33 23.20
C PRO A 22 0.17 -3.00 23.60
N LYS A 23 -0.22 -1.75 23.32
CA LYS A 23 -1.57 -1.22 23.55
C LYS A 23 -1.91 -0.20 22.47
N VAL A 24 -3.18 -0.09 22.11
CA VAL A 24 -3.68 0.88 21.14
C VAL A 24 -4.76 1.75 21.78
N SER A 25 -4.82 3.03 21.38
CA SER A 25 -5.86 3.97 21.80
C SER A 25 -6.48 4.68 20.59
N LEU A 26 -7.53 5.47 20.79
CA LEU A 26 -8.17 6.22 19.70
C LEU A 26 -7.28 7.36 19.18
N GLU A 27 -6.50 7.98 20.06
CA GLU A 27 -5.58 9.07 19.76
C GLU A 27 -4.50 8.63 18.76
N PHE A 28 -4.17 7.33 18.74
CA PHE A 28 -3.22 6.76 17.77
C PHE A 28 -3.64 7.00 16.30
N PHE A 29 -4.92 7.24 16.04
CA PHE A 29 -5.46 7.55 14.71
C PHE A 29 -5.86 9.02 14.57
N ASP A 30 -5.60 9.85 15.56
CA ASP A 30 -5.94 11.26 15.56
C ASP A 30 -4.74 12.09 15.09
N LEU A 31 -4.89 12.72 13.92
CA LEU A 31 -3.84 13.56 13.35
C LEU A 31 -3.59 14.82 14.18
N ASP A 32 -4.64 15.42 14.72
CA ASP A 32 -4.50 16.65 15.52
C ASP A 32 -3.72 16.34 16.81
N TRP A 33 -3.96 15.17 17.40
CA TRP A 33 -3.16 14.69 18.52
C TRP A 33 -1.69 14.50 18.13
N HIS A 34 -1.42 13.82 17.00
CA HIS A 34 -0.04 13.64 16.52
C HIS A 34 0.64 14.97 16.19
N TYR A 35 -0.07 15.96 15.62
CA TYR A 35 0.47 17.30 15.40
C TYR A 35 0.81 17.98 16.72
N SER A 36 -0.05 17.88 17.75
CA SER A 36 0.19 18.50 19.06
C SER A 36 1.40 17.90 19.79
N CYS A 37 1.69 16.62 19.57
CA CYS A 37 2.83 15.91 20.15
C CYS A 37 4.12 16.01 19.31
N GLY A 38 4.12 16.75 18.18
CA GLY A 38 5.26 16.84 17.26
C GLY A 38 5.58 15.53 16.53
N GLY A 39 4.63 14.60 16.47
CA GLY A 39 4.83 13.28 15.89
C GLY A 39 4.63 13.20 14.37
N VAL A 40 4.19 14.28 13.70
CA VAL A 40 4.00 14.30 12.24
C VAL A 40 5.23 14.91 11.57
N HIS A 41 5.87 14.16 10.67
CA HIS A 41 7.06 14.61 9.94
C HIS A 41 6.80 14.98 8.48
N GLY A 42 5.60 14.70 7.95
CA GLY A 42 5.27 15.02 6.56
C GLY A 42 4.00 14.37 6.08
N SER A 43 3.68 14.61 4.82
CA SER A 43 2.56 13.94 4.14
C SER A 43 2.90 13.68 2.69
N ALA A 44 2.45 12.53 2.16
CA ALA A 44 2.54 12.22 0.74
C ALA A 44 1.23 12.61 0.03
N PRO A 45 1.31 13.20 -1.18
CA PRO A 45 0.14 13.53 -1.97
C PRO A 45 -0.55 12.26 -2.47
N GLY A 46 -1.89 12.26 -2.49
CA GLY A 46 -2.69 11.13 -2.97
C GLY A 46 -4.17 11.30 -2.65
N ARG A 47 -5.02 10.35 -3.01
CA ARG A 47 -6.48 10.40 -2.78
C ARG A 47 -6.88 10.41 -1.30
N GLY A 48 -6.07 9.87 -0.41
CA GLY A 48 -6.12 10.07 1.03
C GLY A 48 -4.71 10.43 1.40
N ARG A 49 -4.44 11.65 1.84
CA ARG A 49 -3.08 12.03 2.24
C ARG A 49 -2.55 10.98 3.21
N ALA A 50 -1.44 10.35 2.86
CA ALA A 50 -0.70 9.51 3.78
C ALA A 50 0.11 10.45 4.68
N HIS A 51 0.02 10.27 6.00
CA HIS A 51 0.72 11.08 6.98
C HIS A 51 1.84 10.25 7.58
N PHE A 52 3.06 10.78 7.53
CA PHE A 52 4.22 10.14 8.14
C PHE A 52 4.26 10.51 9.62
N LEU A 53 4.26 9.51 10.47
CA LEU A 53 4.21 9.64 11.92
C LEU A 53 5.43 8.98 12.55
N PHE A 54 5.88 9.51 13.68
CA PHE A 54 6.79 8.81 14.57
C PHE A 54 6.05 8.47 15.88
N ALA A 55 5.88 7.19 16.14
CA ALA A 55 5.21 6.72 17.35
C ALA A 55 5.78 5.36 17.78
N GLN A 56 5.88 5.15 19.10
CA GLN A 56 6.37 3.89 19.70
C GLN A 56 7.76 3.46 19.19
N GLY A 57 8.63 4.43 18.81
CA GLY A 57 9.95 4.14 18.28
C GLY A 57 9.98 3.70 16.80
N TYR A 58 8.86 3.83 16.09
CA TYR A 58 8.74 3.47 14.67
C TYR A 58 8.31 4.66 13.81
N GLU A 59 8.86 4.72 12.60
CA GLU A 59 8.30 5.54 11.54
C GLU A 59 7.10 4.82 10.92
N LEU A 60 5.97 5.49 10.89
CA LEU A 60 4.67 4.94 10.51
C LEU A 60 4.02 5.78 9.42
N VAL A 61 3.13 5.16 8.67
CA VAL A 61 2.28 5.82 7.68
C VAL A 61 0.83 5.61 8.08
N LEU A 62 0.15 6.67 8.49
CA LEU A 62 -1.30 6.69 8.72
C LEU A 62 -2.00 7.09 7.42
N ARG A 63 -2.87 6.22 6.93
CA ARG A 63 -3.65 6.41 5.72
C ARG A 63 -5.16 6.32 6.02
N PRO A 64 -5.87 7.46 6.10
CA PRO A 64 -7.32 7.45 6.08
C PRO A 64 -7.85 6.93 4.75
N PHE A 65 -8.85 6.07 4.78
CA PHE A 65 -9.52 5.60 3.56
C PHE A 65 -10.39 6.71 3.00
N ARG A 66 -10.19 7.05 1.73
CA ARG A 66 -11.01 8.03 1.02
C ARG A 66 -11.56 7.46 -0.28
N ARG A 67 -12.80 7.83 -0.60
CA ARG A 67 -13.42 7.51 -1.88
C ARG A 67 -12.87 8.40 -2.98
N GLY A 68 -12.69 7.81 -4.16
CA GLY A 68 -12.45 8.57 -5.40
C GLY A 68 -13.72 8.69 -6.25
N GLY A 69 -13.62 9.45 -7.35
CA GLY A 69 -14.71 9.65 -8.30
C GLY A 69 -15.80 10.62 -7.82
N LEU A 70 -16.94 10.64 -8.51
CA LEU A 70 -18.07 11.56 -8.23
C LEU A 70 -18.63 11.40 -6.82
N ILE A 71 -18.72 10.16 -6.32
CA ILE A 71 -19.21 9.87 -4.96
C ILE A 71 -18.24 10.43 -3.90
N GLY A 72 -16.93 10.40 -4.17
CA GLY A 72 -15.92 10.96 -3.28
C GLY A 72 -15.93 12.48 -3.17
N LYS A 73 -16.56 13.20 -4.11
CA LYS A 73 -16.77 14.64 -4.04
C LYS A 73 -17.86 15.04 -3.01
N ILE A 74 -18.84 14.14 -2.80
CA ILE A 74 -19.97 14.39 -1.88
C ILE A 74 -19.69 13.78 -0.51
N ASN A 75 -19.12 12.56 -0.47
CA ASN A 75 -18.80 11.80 0.74
C ASN A 75 -17.42 11.14 0.61
N PRO A 76 -16.34 11.87 0.95
CA PRO A 76 -14.98 11.40 0.66
C PRO A 76 -14.52 10.25 1.55
N ASP A 77 -15.05 10.07 2.76
CA ASP A 77 -14.55 9.17 3.79
C ASP A 77 -15.57 8.15 4.36
N LEU A 78 -16.82 8.19 3.89
CA LEU A 78 -17.88 7.32 4.37
C LEU A 78 -18.12 6.11 3.46
N TYR A 79 -18.15 4.92 4.04
CA TYR A 79 -18.42 3.63 3.38
C TYR A 79 -19.68 2.99 3.95
N ILE A 80 -20.47 2.34 3.12
CA ILE A 80 -21.68 1.61 3.57
C ILE A 80 -21.27 0.53 4.55
N ARG A 81 -21.98 0.43 5.66
CA ARG A 81 -21.71 -0.50 6.75
C ARG A 81 -22.07 -1.93 6.36
N THR A 82 -21.07 -2.81 6.30
CA THR A 82 -21.20 -4.24 5.97
C THR A 82 -20.74 -5.14 7.13
N GLY A 83 -20.47 -4.56 8.29
CA GLY A 83 -19.83 -5.23 9.43
C GLY A 83 -18.30 -5.02 9.44
N ALA A 84 -17.74 -5.00 10.65
CA ALA A 84 -16.33 -4.65 10.86
C ALA A 84 -15.37 -5.62 10.15
N THR A 85 -15.61 -6.92 10.22
CA THR A 85 -14.79 -7.97 9.59
C THR A 85 -14.91 -8.03 8.07
N PHE A 86 -15.90 -7.38 7.47
CA PHE A 86 -16.05 -7.23 6.03
C PHE A 86 -15.58 -5.88 5.51
N SER A 87 -15.13 -5.01 6.40
CA SER A 87 -14.67 -3.66 6.07
C SER A 87 -13.35 -3.67 5.29
N ARG A 88 -13.12 -2.60 4.55
CA ARG A 88 -11.90 -2.43 3.72
C ARG A 88 -10.63 -2.44 4.56
N PRO A 89 -10.53 -1.69 5.70
CA PRO A 89 -9.33 -1.66 6.51
C PRO A 89 -8.97 -3.04 7.08
N PHE A 90 -9.97 -3.80 7.54
CA PHE A 90 -9.73 -5.14 8.05
C PHE A 90 -9.20 -6.08 6.96
N ARG A 91 -9.82 -6.06 5.77
CA ARG A 91 -9.38 -6.91 4.66
C ARG A 91 -7.98 -6.57 4.19
N GLU A 92 -7.65 -5.29 4.07
CA GLU A 92 -6.31 -4.85 3.67
C GLU A 92 -5.28 -5.18 4.74
N TYR A 93 -5.59 -4.95 6.03
CA TYR A 93 -4.73 -5.31 7.15
C TYR A 93 -4.39 -6.82 7.15
N CYS A 94 -5.41 -7.68 7.06
CA CYS A 94 -5.22 -9.14 7.04
C CYS A 94 -4.42 -9.59 5.81
N LEU A 95 -4.66 -8.99 4.64
CA LEU A 95 -3.92 -9.32 3.42
C LEU A 95 -2.46 -8.91 3.55
N LEU A 96 -2.17 -7.71 4.04
CA LEU A 96 -0.81 -7.23 4.29
C LEU A 96 -0.08 -8.12 5.32
N GLU A 97 -0.74 -8.46 6.42
CA GLU A 97 -0.16 -9.34 7.44
C GLU A 97 0.20 -10.70 6.86
N TRP A 98 -0.70 -11.26 6.05
CA TRP A 98 -0.46 -12.54 5.40
C TRP A 98 0.68 -12.45 4.39
N MET A 99 0.74 -11.42 3.53
CA MET A 99 1.81 -11.22 2.56
C MET A 99 3.16 -10.99 3.25
N TYR A 100 3.18 -10.18 4.31
CA TYR A 100 4.40 -9.94 5.10
C TYR A 100 4.94 -11.23 5.72
N LYS A 101 4.07 -12.08 6.27
CA LYS A 101 4.45 -13.42 6.80
C LYS A 101 5.00 -14.34 5.70
N ASN A 102 4.54 -14.19 4.47
CA ASN A 102 5.03 -14.92 3.30
C ASN A 102 6.25 -14.24 2.62
N LYS A 103 6.89 -13.28 3.30
CA LYS A 103 8.12 -12.61 2.85
C LYS A 103 7.96 -11.77 1.57
N LEU A 104 6.74 -11.43 1.18
CA LEU A 104 6.55 -10.48 0.10
C LEU A 104 6.99 -9.09 0.58
N PRO A 105 7.71 -8.30 -0.24
CA PRO A 105 8.15 -6.95 0.11
C PRO A 105 6.96 -5.97 0.06
N VAL A 106 6.24 -5.91 1.16
CA VAL A 106 5.11 -5.02 1.43
C VAL A 106 5.31 -4.32 2.77
N PRO A 107 4.74 -3.14 3.00
CA PRO A 107 4.83 -2.48 4.29
C PRO A 107 4.18 -3.36 5.37
N ARG A 108 4.85 -3.48 6.52
CA ARG A 108 4.31 -4.25 7.66
C ARG A 108 3.08 -3.55 8.22
N PRO A 109 1.91 -4.22 8.34
CA PRO A 109 0.73 -3.61 8.93
C PRO A 109 0.92 -3.44 10.43
N VAL A 110 0.51 -2.28 10.94
CA VAL A 110 0.64 -1.89 12.36
C VAL A 110 -0.72 -1.86 13.02
N ALA A 111 -1.68 -1.13 12.44
CA ALA A 111 -3.06 -1.08 12.94
C ALA A 111 -4.06 -0.77 11.83
N ALA A 112 -5.31 -1.18 12.04
CA ALA A 112 -6.44 -0.78 11.20
C ALA A 112 -7.63 -0.42 12.09
N ARG A 113 -8.33 0.67 11.75
CA ARG A 113 -9.50 1.14 12.49
C ARG A 113 -10.75 1.11 11.63
N TYR A 114 -11.82 0.59 12.22
CA TYR A 114 -13.19 0.69 11.73
C TYR A 114 -13.99 1.57 12.69
N SER A 115 -14.49 2.68 12.22
CA SER A 115 -15.23 3.66 13.01
C SER A 115 -16.67 3.79 12.46
N PRO A 116 -17.70 3.22 13.09
CA PRO A 116 -19.08 3.28 12.64
C PRO A 116 -19.62 4.71 12.72
N TYR A 117 -20.39 5.11 11.71
CA TYR A 117 -21.05 6.41 11.62
C TYR A 117 -22.44 6.24 10.97
N GLY A 118 -23.48 6.10 11.76
CA GLY A 118 -24.83 5.78 11.30
C GLY A 118 -24.86 4.48 10.47
N LEU A 119 -25.39 4.57 9.25
CA LEU A 119 -25.41 3.46 8.27
C LEU A 119 -24.08 3.29 7.52
N CYS A 120 -23.09 4.13 7.82
CA CYS A 120 -21.77 4.13 7.20
C CYS A 120 -20.66 3.83 8.22
N TYR A 121 -19.41 3.84 7.75
CA TYR A 121 -18.20 3.80 8.58
C TYR A 121 -17.08 4.61 7.94
N ARG A 122 -16.19 5.10 8.78
CA ARG A 122 -14.85 5.60 8.43
C ARG A 122 -13.80 4.55 8.71
N ALA A 123 -12.64 4.70 8.10
CA ALA A 123 -11.59 3.71 8.19
C ALA A 123 -10.20 4.31 8.04
N ASP A 124 -9.25 3.70 8.75
CA ASP A 124 -7.84 4.06 8.69
C ASP A 124 -6.99 2.80 8.68
N LEU A 125 -5.83 2.91 8.06
CA LEU A 125 -4.78 1.90 8.07
C LEU A 125 -3.47 2.56 8.46
N VAL A 126 -2.73 1.91 9.36
CA VAL A 126 -1.37 2.29 9.73
C VAL A 126 -0.42 1.16 9.35
N THR A 127 0.64 1.51 8.65
CA THR A 127 1.74 0.60 8.28
C THR A 127 3.07 1.17 8.74
N GLN A 128 4.10 0.34 8.85
CA GLN A 128 5.46 0.84 8.98
C GLN A 128 5.85 1.61 7.72
N CYS A 129 6.56 2.71 7.89
CA CYS A 129 7.19 3.43 6.79
C CYS A 129 8.29 2.55 6.18
N ILE A 130 8.44 2.59 4.87
CA ILE A 130 9.58 2.00 4.17
C ILE A 130 10.62 3.12 4.06
N PRO A 131 11.77 3.01 4.78
CA PRO A 131 12.73 4.09 4.84
C PRO A 131 13.25 4.46 3.44
N HIS A 132 13.37 5.75 3.17
CA HIS A 132 13.93 6.31 1.92
C HIS A 132 13.31 5.78 0.63
N ALA A 133 12.13 5.15 0.70
CA ALA A 133 11.47 4.61 -0.48
C ALA A 133 10.71 5.70 -1.24
N ARG A 134 10.85 5.67 -2.58
CA ARG A 134 10.22 6.61 -3.50
C ARG A 134 9.44 5.85 -4.58
N PRO A 135 8.33 6.41 -5.08
CA PRO A 135 7.60 5.83 -6.21
C PRO A 135 8.48 5.67 -7.44
N LEU A 136 8.37 4.51 -8.10
CA LEU A 136 9.05 4.25 -9.37
C LEU A 136 8.81 5.37 -10.40
N ALA A 137 7.57 5.86 -10.47
CA ALA A 137 7.22 6.95 -11.39
C ALA A 137 8.03 8.23 -11.13
N ASP A 138 8.32 8.55 -9.86
CA ASP A 138 9.04 9.77 -9.50
C ASP A 138 10.55 9.61 -9.73
N ILE A 139 11.11 8.42 -9.48
CA ILE A 139 12.53 8.11 -9.76
C ILE A 139 12.81 8.19 -11.26
N LEU A 140 11.89 7.68 -12.09
CA LEU A 140 12.04 7.71 -13.55
C LEU A 140 11.98 9.12 -14.17
N LEU A 141 11.58 10.13 -13.43
CA LEU A 141 11.70 11.54 -13.84
C LEU A 141 13.14 12.06 -13.71
N GLU A 142 13.95 11.43 -12.88
CA GLU A 142 15.28 11.93 -12.51
C GLU A 142 16.42 11.11 -13.11
N MET A 143 16.22 9.77 -13.21
CA MET A 143 17.29 8.87 -13.63
C MET A 143 16.79 7.59 -14.30
N ALA A 144 17.63 7.03 -15.18
CA ALA A 144 17.45 5.69 -15.70
C ALA A 144 17.82 4.64 -14.64
N LEU A 145 17.04 3.57 -14.58
CA LEU A 145 17.32 2.44 -13.68
C LEU A 145 18.10 1.34 -14.41
N PRO A 146 19.00 0.64 -13.69
CA PRO A 146 19.65 -0.57 -14.22
C PRO A 146 18.63 -1.63 -14.66
N LEU A 147 18.92 -2.39 -15.71
CA LEU A 147 18.05 -3.48 -16.18
C LEU A 147 17.81 -4.55 -15.09
N GLY A 148 18.79 -4.79 -14.21
CA GLY A 148 18.65 -5.66 -13.05
C GLY A 148 17.54 -5.21 -12.08
N THR A 149 17.38 -3.90 -11.88
CA THR A 149 16.28 -3.37 -11.06
C THR A 149 14.92 -3.65 -11.70
N TRP A 150 14.81 -3.55 -13.02
CA TRP A 150 13.57 -3.92 -13.74
C TRP A 150 13.28 -5.41 -13.63
N SER A 151 14.32 -6.26 -13.74
CA SER A 151 14.18 -7.70 -13.48
C SER A 151 13.69 -7.96 -12.06
N SER A 152 14.23 -7.27 -11.06
CA SER A 152 13.79 -7.39 -9.66
C SER A 152 12.32 -6.95 -9.47
N ILE A 153 11.86 -5.91 -10.16
CA ILE A 153 10.43 -5.52 -10.17
C ILE A 153 9.59 -6.68 -10.73
N GLY A 154 10.00 -7.28 -11.83
CA GLY A 154 9.34 -8.45 -12.42
C GLY A 154 9.26 -9.62 -11.43
N ALA A 155 10.37 -9.96 -10.79
CA ALA A 155 10.46 -11.06 -9.81
C ALA A 155 9.56 -10.83 -8.59
N VAL A 156 9.46 -9.60 -8.07
CA VAL A 156 8.55 -9.27 -6.96
C VAL A 156 7.08 -9.42 -7.38
N ILE A 157 6.73 -9.00 -8.60
CA ILE A 157 5.38 -9.19 -9.14
C ILE A 157 5.08 -10.69 -9.34
N HIS A 158 6.06 -11.46 -9.80
CA HIS A 158 5.95 -12.93 -9.89
C HIS A 158 5.62 -13.54 -8.51
N GLN A 159 6.39 -13.19 -7.47
CA GLN A 159 6.15 -13.68 -6.10
C GLN A 159 4.74 -13.33 -5.61
N MET A 160 4.27 -12.10 -5.84
CA MET A 160 2.91 -11.70 -5.51
C MET A 160 1.88 -12.58 -6.24
N HIS A 161 2.08 -12.83 -7.53
CA HIS A 161 1.20 -13.67 -8.35
C HIS A 161 1.30 -15.16 -8.01
N ALA A 162 2.47 -15.66 -7.59
CA ALA A 162 2.66 -17.02 -7.10
C ALA A 162 1.87 -17.29 -5.81
N LEU A 163 1.72 -16.24 -4.98
CA LEU A 163 0.87 -16.26 -3.79
C LEU A 163 -0.63 -16.02 -4.10
N ASP A 164 -1.02 -16.02 -5.38
CA ASP A 164 -2.37 -15.75 -5.85
C ASP A 164 -2.95 -14.39 -5.44
N VAL A 165 -2.10 -13.40 -5.17
CA VAL A 165 -2.53 -12.04 -4.83
C VAL A 165 -2.80 -11.24 -6.09
N HIS A 166 -4.06 -10.84 -6.28
CA HIS A 166 -4.49 -9.92 -7.32
C HIS A 166 -4.40 -8.48 -6.81
N HIS A 167 -3.51 -7.69 -7.40
CA HIS A 167 -3.42 -6.27 -7.11
C HIS A 167 -4.45 -5.50 -7.95
N SER A 168 -5.41 -4.84 -7.30
CA SER A 168 -6.53 -4.17 -8.01
C SER A 168 -6.10 -2.93 -8.79
N ASP A 169 -4.95 -2.33 -8.44
CA ASP A 169 -4.43 -1.11 -9.06
C ASP A 169 -2.90 -1.14 -9.20
N LEU A 170 -2.34 -2.22 -9.78
CA LEU A 170 -0.91 -2.31 -10.03
C LEU A 170 -0.49 -1.24 -11.05
N ASN A 171 0.30 -0.27 -10.60
CA ASN A 171 0.81 0.85 -11.42
C ASN A 171 2.16 1.32 -10.89
N CYS A 172 2.88 2.15 -11.66
CA CYS A 172 4.24 2.60 -11.34
C CYS A 172 4.34 3.52 -10.10
N ARG A 173 3.23 4.06 -9.59
CA ARG A 173 3.20 4.83 -8.34
C ARG A 173 3.01 3.95 -7.10
N ASN A 174 2.54 2.71 -7.30
CA ASN A 174 2.35 1.71 -6.25
C ASN A 174 3.52 0.70 -6.16
N ILE A 175 4.58 0.95 -6.90
CA ILE A 175 5.89 0.29 -6.78
C ILE A 175 6.84 1.33 -6.21
N LEU A 176 7.46 1.02 -5.07
CA LEU A 176 8.48 1.87 -4.47
C LEU A 176 9.84 1.19 -4.59
N LEU A 177 10.88 2.01 -4.70
CA LEU A 177 12.28 1.59 -4.55
C LEU A 177 12.88 2.35 -3.38
N ASP A 178 13.57 1.64 -2.48
CA ASP A 178 14.35 2.26 -1.42
C ASP A 178 15.75 2.68 -1.89
N SER A 179 16.61 3.15 -0.97
CA SER A 179 17.96 3.60 -1.29
C SER A 179 18.84 2.51 -1.92
N ASP A 180 18.56 1.26 -1.65
CA ASP A 180 19.30 0.10 -2.17
C ASP A 180 18.64 -0.47 -3.44
N LEU A 181 17.69 0.25 -4.04
CA LEU A 181 16.86 -0.16 -5.18
C LEU A 181 16.04 -1.43 -4.91
N LYS A 182 15.81 -1.77 -3.65
CA LYS A 182 14.92 -2.87 -3.29
C LYS A 182 13.48 -2.49 -3.58
N VAL A 183 12.77 -3.42 -4.21
CA VAL A 183 11.40 -3.23 -4.67
C VAL A 183 10.40 -3.46 -3.54
N TRP A 184 9.40 -2.59 -3.43
CA TRP A 184 8.30 -2.70 -2.50
C TRP A 184 6.97 -2.46 -3.21
N LEU A 185 5.94 -3.22 -2.85
CA LEU A 185 4.58 -3.03 -3.36
C LEU A 185 3.69 -2.42 -2.28
N ILE A 186 2.88 -1.43 -2.66
CA ILE A 186 1.99 -0.70 -1.74
C ILE A 186 0.56 -0.57 -2.30
N ASP A 187 -0.36 -0.11 -1.45
CA ASP A 187 -1.77 0.18 -1.77
C ASP A 187 -2.59 -1.06 -2.20
N PHE A 188 -2.77 -1.95 -1.23
CA PHE A 188 -3.55 -3.19 -1.41
C PHE A 188 -5.05 -3.02 -1.15
N ASP A 189 -5.55 -1.79 -1.19
CA ASP A 189 -6.99 -1.54 -1.11
C ASP A 189 -7.74 -2.25 -2.23
N LYS A 190 -8.82 -2.98 -1.88
CA LYS A 190 -9.61 -3.86 -2.78
C LYS A 190 -8.81 -5.04 -3.38
N CYS A 191 -7.56 -5.23 -3.00
CA CYS A 191 -6.80 -6.40 -3.39
C CYS A 191 -7.28 -7.64 -2.65
N ARG A 192 -7.06 -8.81 -3.22
CA ARG A 192 -7.50 -10.09 -2.66
C ARG A 192 -6.76 -11.27 -3.27
N ARG A 193 -6.77 -12.37 -2.59
CA ARG A 193 -6.34 -13.64 -3.17
C ARG A 193 -7.39 -14.15 -4.16
N ARG A 194 -6.94 -14.61 -5.31
CA ARG A 194 -7.77 -15.16 -6.40
C ARG A 194 -7.07 -16.36 -6.99
N LYS A 195 -7.84 -17.42 -7.34
CA LYS A 195 -7.30 -18.52 -8.14
C LYS A 195 -6.62 -18.00 -9.41
N SER A 196 -5.53 -18.63 -9.81
CA SER A 196 -4.76 -18.27 -11.01
C SER A 196 -5.67 -18.13 -12.24
N GLY A 197 -5.30 -17.20 -13.13
CA GLY A 197 -6.07 -16.92 -14.34
C GLY A 197 -5.57 -15.68 -15.07
N GLY A 198 -6.28 -15.24 -16.10
CA GLY A 198 -5.91 -14.12 -16.98
C GLY A 198 -5.72 -12.76 -16.28
N TRP A 199 -6.12 -12.63 -15.02
CA TRP A 199 -5.90 -11.41 -14.24
C TRP A 199 -4.42 -11.10 -13.98
N LYS A 200 -3.53 -12.11 -13.99
CA LYS A 200 -2.08 -11.92 -13.86
C LYS A 200 -1.54 -11.10 -15.03
N VAL A 201 -1.93 -11.46 -16.25
CA VAL A 201 -1.60 -10.70 -17.47
C VAL A 201 -2.23 -9.31 -17.43
N GLN A 202 -3.48 -9.19 -16.94
CA GLN A 202 -4.12 -7.89 -16.81
C GLN A 202 -3.37 -6.96 -15.84
N ASN A 203 -2.79 -7.48 -14.74
CA ASN A 203 -1.95 -6.70 -13.84
C ASN A 203 -0.71 -6.15 -14.56
N LEU A 204 0.02 -6.99 -15.31
CA LEU A 204 1.19 -6.55 -16.09
C LEU A 204 0.80 -5.53 -17.16
N THR A 205 -0.28 -5.79 -17.91
CA THR A 205 -0.79 -4.84 -18.91
C THR A 205 -1.16 -3.49 -18.28
N ARG A 206 -1.75 -3.50 -17.08
CA ARG A 206 -2.09 -2.28 -16.35
C ARG A 206 -0.83 -1.51 -15.94
N LEU A 207 0.19 -2.21 -15.43
CA LEU A 207 1.48 -1.61 -15.09
C LEU A 207 2.11 -0.95 -16.32
N LYS A 208 2.20 -1.67 -17.45
CA LYS A 208 2.74 -1.12 -18.70
C LYS A 208 2.00 0.14 -19.12
N ARG A 209 0.67 0.11 -19.14
CA ARG A 209 -0.15 1.30 -19.46
C ARG A 209 0.12 2.47 -18.53
N SER A 210 0.40 2.22 -17.24
CA SER A 210 0.70 3.29 -16.30
C SER A 210 2.06 3.93 -16.59
N LEU A 211 3.08 3.16 -16.96
CA LEU A 211 4.39 3.64 -17.38
C LEU A 211 4.28 4.44 -18.70
N ASP A 212 3.60 3.89 -19.69
CA ASP A 212 3.37 4.58 -20.98
C ASP A 212 2.62 5.90 -20.77
N LYS A 213 1.64 5.94 -19.86
CA LYS A 213 0.89 7.16 -19.51
C LYS A 213 1.77 8.22 -18.84
N GLU A 214 2.64 7.83 -17.91
CA GLU A 214 3.58 8.78 -17.31
C GLU A 214 4.59 9.29 -18.35
N ASN A 215 5.06 8.42 -19.26
CA ASN A 215 5.94 8.81 -20.38
C ASN A 215 5.29 9.83 -21.33
N MET A 216 3.99 9.68 -21.59
CA MET A 216 3.25 10.68 -22.41
C MET A 216 3.08 12.02 -21.68
N LYS A 217 3.01 12.04 -20.36
CA LYS A 217 2.84 13.27 -19.57
C LYS A 217 4.14 14.04 -19.39
N HIS A 218 5.24 13.32 -19.30
CA HIS A 218 6.54 13.84 -18.91
C HIS A 218 7.56 13.56 -20.03
N ARG A 219 7.84 14.57 -20.87
CA ARG A 219 8.90 14.46 -21.87
C ARG A 219 10.24 14.24 -21.16
N GLY A 220 10.92 13.13 -21.50
CA GLY A 220 12.21 12.77 -20.90
C GLY A 220 12.11 11.79 -19.71
N LEU A 221 10.95 11.15 -19.49
CA LEU A 221 10.87 10.03 -18.56
C LEU A 221 11.86 8.93 -19.00
N PHE A 222 12.66 8.42 -18.06
CA PHE A 222 13.62 7.34 -18.32
C PHE A 222 12.92 5.97 -18.40
N TRP A 223 12.05 5.82 -19.42
CA TRP A 223 11.27 4.62 -19.70
C TRP A 223 11.45 4.18 -21.15
N GLN A 224 11.91 2.95 -21.35
CA GLN A 224 12.22 2.37 -22.66
C GLN A 224 11.75 0.91 -22.76
N ASN A 225 11.65 0.38 -23.99
CA ASN A 225 11.17 -0.99 -24.20
C ASN A 225 12.10 -2.05 -23.62
N GLU A 226 13.41 -1.81 -23.59
CA GLU A 226 14.40 -2.70 -22.99
C GLU A 226 14.13 -2.92 -21.48
N ALA A 227 13.72 -1.87 -20.80
CA ALA A 227 13.31 -1.93 -19.39
C ALA A 227 12.09 -2.84 -19.18
N TRP A 228 11.11 -2.76 -20.10
CA TRP A 228 9.95 -3.65 -20.06
C TRP A 228 10.34 -5.12 -20.32
N SER A 229 11.22 -5.36 -21.29
CA SER A 229 11.73 -6.69 -21.60
C SER A 229 12.47 -7.30 -20.41
N ALA A 230 13.30 -6.50 -19.72
CA ALA A 230 13.99 -6.93 -18.50
C ALA A 230 13.01 -7.26 -17.37
N LEU A 231 11.95 -6.45 -17.18
CA LEU A 231 10.90 -6.72 -16.22
C LEU A 231 10.18 -8.06 -16.53
N LEU A 232 9.82 -8.30 -17.78
CA LEU A 232 9.17 -9.55 -18.17
C LEU A 232 10.09 -10.75 -17.96
N SER A 233 11.38 -10.64 -18.28
CA SER A 233 12.35 -11.71 -18.00
C SER A 233 12.42 -12.05 -16.51
N GLY A 234 12.51 -11.05 -15.63
CA GLY A 234 12.48 -11.26 -14.18
C GLY A 234 11.16 -11.83 -13.69
N TYR A 235 10.04 -11.44 -14.32
CA TYR A 235 8.73 -12.02 -14.00
C TYR A 235 8.63 -13.50 -14.40
N GLU A 236 9.17 -13.89 -15.53
CA GLU A 236 9.14 -15.29 -16.02
C GLU A 236 10.04 -16.21 -15.20
N THR A 237 11.23 -15.74 -14.82
CA THR A 237 12.20 -16.51 -14.04
C THR A 237 11.84 -16.55 -12.55
N GLY A 238 11.19 -15.52 -12.01
CA GLY A 238 10.89 -15.40 -10.59
C GLY A 238 12.15 -15.26 -9.70
N THR A 239 13.31 -14.99 -10.30
CA THR A 239 14.60 -14.85 -9.61
C THR A 239 15.06 -13.39 -9.62
N PHE A 240 15.76 -13.01 -8.54
CA PHE A 240 16.39 -11.69 -8.38
C PHE A 240 17.77 -11.68 -9.01
#